data_0652a5917fe4ba1805c86c874e6f0654
#
_entry.id   0652a5917fe4ba1805c86c874e6f0654
#
_cell.length_a   1.000
_cell.length_b   1.000
_cell.length_c   1.000
_cell.angle_alpha   90.00
_cell.angle_beta   90.00
_cell.angle_gamma   90.00
#
_symmetry.space_group_name_H-M   'P 1'
#
loop_
_entity.id
_entity.type
_entity.pdbx_description
1 polymer ?
#
loop_
_entity_poly.entity_id
_entity_poly.type
_entity_poly.pdbx_seq_one_letter_code
_entity_poly.pdbx_strand_id
1 'polypeptide(L)'
;VTLLDLPSRGDEAWRWSDLSALPEIAARPAQGGAPEALPWIDCALSGPRLLFVDGALVREQSDLGPVEIGAVAAEAPDHPLGRLAGRRGWRLRLAANHAPLGLVQIVHVSTGGADHLAAEIALDEDAQASIVETYVGEGWANRLTGIILYRGARLMLARRVLASAGFASFTDRATVGEGASLTMTNLAAGGADTRIDGHIRLAGEGAYAEAGGALLARGSGRHDANVVVRHDMPGGTSRQLWRSVADDRAICSVAARVEVARGAQKTDGEQSLKGLLLSRSATINAKPELEIFADDVKCAHGATVGELDRDALFYMASRGIPPADAKALLTRAFLGDAIARVGEEAVRDAFGADVEAWFTPLKPLPFRGGVGVGDVNDHSASPTGPTPGPSPEGEG
;
A
#
# COMPACT_ATOMS: atom_id res chain seq x y z
N VAL A 1 -14.31 -17.48 17.77
CA VAL A 1 -13.24 -17.04 16.87
C VAL A 1 -13.37 -17.90 15.61
N THR A 2 -13.84 -17.33 14.50
CA THR A 2 -13.87 -18.04 13.22
C THR A 2 -12.41 -18.29 12.84
N LEU A 3 -12.03 -19.57 12.70
CA LEU A 3 -10.72 -19.93 12.17
C LEU A 3 -10.61 -19.34 10.77
N LEU A 4 -9.73 -18.37 10.58
CA LEU A 4 -9.40 -17.88 9.25
C LEU A 4 -8.61 -19.01 8.55
N ASP A 5 -9.16 -19.48 7.43
CA ASP A 5 -8.46 -20.43 6.55
C ASP A 5 -7.40 -19.66 5.76
N LEU A 6 -6.23 -19.50 6.37
CA LEU A 6 -5.10 -18.76 5.83
C LEU A 6 -4.06 -19.72 5.22
N PRO A 7 -3.43 -19.34 4.11
CA PRO A 7 -2.36 -20.14 3.53
C PRO A 7 -1.15 -20.20 4.46
N SER A 8 -0.36 -21.24 4.31
CA SER A 8 0.86 -21.44 5.06
C SER A 8 2.09 -21.01 4.26
N ARG A 9 3.22 -20.87 4.93
CA ARG A 9 4.52 -20.65 4.27
C ARG A 9 4.99 -21.86 3.43
N GLY A 10 4.31 -23.00 3.54
CA GLY A 10 4.51 -24.16 2.68
C GLY A 10 3.95 -23.97 1.27
N ASP A 11 3.00 -23.08 1.10
CA ASP A 11 2.44 -22.72 -0.20
C ASP A 11 3.41 -21.77 -0.92
N GLU A 12 3.82 -22.09 -2.12
CA GLU A 12 4.88 -21.36 -2.83
C GLU A 12 4.58 -19.87 -2.96
N ALA A 13 3.35 -19.49 -3.29
CA ALA A 13 2.93 -18.08 -3.43
C ALA A 13 2.96 -17.31 -2.10
N TRP A 14 3.03 -18.01 -0.94
CA TRP A 14 2.97 -17.43 0.40
C TRP A 14 4.23 -17.68 1.23
N ARG A 15 5.25 -18.30 0.64
CA ARG A 15 6.49 -18.72 1.34
C ARG A 15 7.21 -17.58 2.09
N TRP A 16 7.05 -16.36 1.63
CA TRP A 16 7.71 -15.17 2.21
C TRP A 16 6.80 -14.36 3.13
N SER A 17 5.48 -14.56 3.04
CA SER A 17 4.51 -13.88 3.90
C SER A 17 4.39 -14.57 5.26
N ASP A 18 4.14 -13.78 6.29
CA ASP A 18 3.84 -14.26 7.62
C ASP A 18 2.45 -13.77 8.03
N LEU A 19 1.48 -14.66 7.96
CA LEU A 19 0.08 -14.36 8.27
C LEU A 19 -0.31 -14.79 9.69
N SER A 20 0.65 -15.25 10.48
CA SER A 20 0.38 -15.82 11.81
C SER A 20 -0.23 -14.83 12.80
N ALA A 21 0.03 -13.55 12.64
CA ALA A 21 -0.52 -12.50 13.49
C ALA A 21 -1.96 -12.08 13.12
N LEU A 22 -2.46 -12.43 11.90
CA LEU A 22 -3.77 -11.96 11.43
C LEU A 22 -4.95 -12.36 12.33
N PRO A 23 -5.03 -13.59 12.87
CA PRO A 23 -6.14 -13.96 13.76
C PRO A 23 -6.17 -13.12 15.05
N GLU A 24 -5.01 -12.79 15.60
CA GLU A 24 -4.90 -11.95 16.78
C GLU A 24 -5.27 -10.49 16.45
N ILE A 25 -4.76 -9.95 15.34
CA ILE A 25 -5.09 -8.59 14.88
C ILE A 25 -6.60 -8.49 14.65
N ALA A 26 -7.19 -9.43 13.92
CA ALA A 26 -8.61 -9.43 13.60
C ALA A 26 -9.53 -9.54 14.85
N ALA A 27 -9.03 -10.13 15.93
CA ALA A 27 -9.77 -10.25 17.21
C ALA A 27 -9.74 -8.97 18.04
N ARG A 28 -8.86 -8.02 17.74
CA ARG A 28 -8.79 -6.75 18.48
C ARG A 28 -9.98 -5.87 18.13
N PRO A 29 -10.57 -5.15 19.10
CA PRO A 29 -11.61 -4.18 18.78
C PRO A 29 -11.01 -2.98 18.06
N ALA A 30 -11.74 -2.45 17.08
CA ALA A 30 -11.46 -1.13 16.54
C ALA A 30 -11.75 -0.06 17.59
N GLN A 31 -10.88 0.93 17.72
CA GLN A 31 -11.02 1.99 18.73
C GLN A 31 -11.86 3.15 18.21
N GLY A 32 -11.99 3.26 16.88
CA GLY A 32 -12.65 4.36 16.20
C GLY A 32 -11.87 5.68 16.26
N GLY A 33 -12.37 6.66 15.53
CA GLY A 33 -11.75 7.98 15.44
C GLY A 33 -10.72 8.10 14.32
N ALA A 34 -10.53 9.31 13.84
CA ALA A 34 -9.52 9.65 12.84
C ALA A 34 -8.42 10.49 13.49
N PRO A 35 -7.18 10.48 12.96
CA PRO A 35 -6.13 11.39 13.42
C PRO A 35 -6.55 12.86 13.18
N GLU A 36 -5.99 13.78 13.97
CA GLU A 36 -6.27 15.22 13.83
C GLU A 36 -5.88 15.77 12.45
N ALA A 37 -4.78 15.26 11.90
CA ALA A 37 -4.31 15.61 10.56
C ALA A 37 -4.39 14.36 9.66
N LEU A 38 -5.14 14.50 8.57
CA LEU A 38 -5.24 13.47 7.55
C LEU A 38 -4.19 13.70 6.46
N PRO A 39 -3.59 12.64 5.91
CA PRO A 39 -2.49 12.73 4.96
C PRO A 39 -2.97 13.05 3.52
N TRP A 40 -3.88 14.01 3.39
CA TRP A 40 -4.30 14.52 2.08
C TRP A 40 -3.12 15.12 1.32
N ILE A 41 -3.12 14.95 0.03
CA ILE A 41 -2.12 15.55 -0.86
C ILE A 41 -2.69 16.87 -1.40
N ASP A 42 -1.93 17.95 -1.24
CA ASP A 42 -2.27 19.21 -1.87
C ASP A 42 -1.90 19.16 -3.36
N CYS A 43 -2.88 19.39 -4.21
CA CYS A 43 -2.73 19.33 -5.66
C CYS A 43 -3.48 20.45 -6.35
N ALA A 44 -3.00 20.87 -7.53
CA ALA A 44 -3.56 21.99 -8.27
C ALA A 44 -5.00 21.73 -8.74
N LEU A 45 -5.33 20.49 -9.08
CA LEU A 45 -6.67 20.06 -9.47
C LEU A 45 -7.16 19.00 -8.48
N SER A 46 -7.88 19.43 -7.46
CA SER A 46 -8.50 18.55 -6.47
C SER A 46 -9.69 17.83 -7.09
N GLY A 47 -9.71 16.51 -6.94
CA GLY A 47 -10.84 15.66 -7.25
C GLY A 47 -11.60 15.24 -5.98
N PRO A 48 -12.43 14.19 -6.07
CA PRO A 48 -13.11 13.60 -4.92
C PRO A 48 -12.15 13.22 -3.79
N ARG A 49 -12.59 13.37 -2.54
CA ARG A 49 -11.85 13.00 -1.33
C ARG A 49 -12.71 12.12 -0.45
N LEU A 50 -12.28 10.90 -0.20
CA LEU A 50 -13.01 9.93 0.62
C LEU A 50 -12.19 9.56 1.85
N LEU A 51 -12.83 9.63 3.02
CA LEU A 51 -12.27 9.14 4.28
C LEU A 51 -13.00 7.89 4.73
N PHE A 52 -12.25 6.80 4.90
CA PHE A 52 -12.73 5.59 5.55
C PHE A 52 -12.03 5.40 6.89
N VAL A 53 -12.79 5.12 7.94
CA VAL A 53 -12.28 4.72 9.25
C VAL A 53 -12.81 3.32 9.54
N ASP A 54 -11.93 2.37 9.78
CA ASP A 54 -12.25 0.96 10.01
C ASP A 54 -13.22 0.39 8.97
N GLY A 55 -12.98 0.73 7.69
CA GLY A 55 -13.79 0.32 6.55
C GLY A 55 -15.14 1.04 6.38
N ALA A 56 -15.49 1.96 7.26
CA ALA A 56 -16.71 2.77 7.19
C ALA A 56 -16.43 4.16 6.64
N LEU A 57 -17.24 4.62 5.67
CA LEU A 57 -17.13 5.97 5.13
C LEU A 57 -17.52 7.03 6.17
N VAL A 58 -16.65 8.02 6.37
CA VAL A 58 -16.95 9.22 7.15
C VAL A 58 -17.52 10.29 6.21
N ARG A 59 -18.84 10.31 6.08
CA ARG A 59 -19.53 11.10 5.05
C ARG A 59 -19.31 12.60 5.21
N GLU A 60 -19.25 13.10 6.45
CA GLU A 60 -19.09 14.52 6.79
C GLU A 60 -17.72 15.07 6.41
N GLN A 61 -16.74 14.19 6.22
CA GLN A 61 -15.37 14.55 5.83
C GLN A 61 -15.02 14.04 4.43
N SER A 62 -16.04 13.70 3.63
CA SER A 62 -15.85 13.13 2.29
C SER A 62 -16.62 13.93 1.25
N ASP A 63 -15.94 14.18 0.12
CA ASP A 63 -16.55 14.63 -1.14
C ASP A 63 -16.48 13.47 -2.12
N LEU A 64 -17.62 12.90 -2.43
CA LEU A 64 -17.69 11.68 -3.23
C LEU A 64 -17.52 11.93 -4.74
N GLY A 65 -17.90 13.14 -5.23
CA GLY A 65 -18.00 13.36 -6.67
C GLY A 65 -18.80 12.23 -7.34
N PRO A 66 -18.27 11.55 -8.38
CA PRO A 66 -18.93 10.43 -9.04
C PRO A 66 -18.70 9.07 -8.36
N VAL A 67 -18.00 9.02 -7.23
CA VAL A 67 -17.74 7.77 -6.52
C VAL A 67 -18.99 7.32 -5.77
N GLU A 68 -19.40 6.10 -5.99
CA GLU A 68 -20.57 5.51 -5.36
C GLU A 68 -20.14 4.56 -4.22
N ILE A 69 -20.91 4.57 -3.13
CA ILE A 69 -20.70 3.67 -1.98
C ILE A 69 -21.80 2.61 -1.97
N GLY A 70 -21.40 1.35 -1.91
CA GLY A 70 -22.38 0.26 -1.90
C GLY A 70 -21.82 -1.10 -2.26
N ALA A 71 -22.62 -1.89 -2.97
CA ALA A 71 -22.20 -3.17 -3.47
C ALA A 71 -21.29 -3.01 -4.68
N VAL A 72 -20.21 -3.82 -4.74
CA VAL A 72 -19.26 -3.88 -5.86
C VAL A 72 -19.27 -5.28 -6.47
N ALA A 73 -18.89 -5.38 -7.74
CA ALA A 73 -18.80 -6.64 -8.46
C ALA A 73 -17.42 -7.31 -8.37
N ALA A 74 -16.43 -6.65 -7.79
CA ALA A 74 -15.09 -7.20 -7.60
C ALA A 74 -15.14 -8.50 -6.77
N GLU A 75 -14.54 -9.55 -7.28
CA GLU A 75 -14.50 -10.88 -6.65
C GLU A 75 -13.12 -11.53 -6.82
N ALA A 76 -12.67 -12.22 -5.78
CA ALA A 76 -11.49 -13.07 -5.83
C ALA A 76 -11.73 -14.32 -4.94
N PRO A 77 -12.65 -15.22 -5.35
CA PRO A 77 -13.05 -16.37 -4.52
C PRO A 77 -11.90 -17.36 -4.29
N ASP A 78 -10.98 -17.42 -5.22
CA ASP A 78 -9.78 -18.27 -5.22
C ASP A 78 -8.61 -17.65 -4.43
N HIS A 79 -8.71 -16.39 -4.03
CA HIS A 79 -7.64 -15.71 -3.30
C HIS A 79 -7.88 -15.70 -1.78
N PRO A 80 -6.97 -16.23 -0.96
CA PRO A 80 -7.21 -16.41 0.48
C PRO A 80 -7.61 -15.17 1.24
N LEU A 81 -6.98 -14.01 0.95
CA LEU A 81 -7.30 -12.73 1.59
C LEU A 81 -8.35 -11.94 0.81
N GLY A 82 -8.30 -11.97 -0.51
CA GLY A 82 -9.25 -11.24 -1.37
C GLY A 82 -10.71 -11.67 -1.15
N ARG A 83 -10.96 -12.97 -0.95
CA ARG A 83 -12.32 -13.49 -0.66
C ARG A 83 -12.93 -12.92 0.63
N LEU A 84 -12.09 -12.45 1.56
CA LEU A 84 -12.54 -11.87 2.83
C LEU A 84 -12.98 -10.41 2.69
N ALA A 85 -12.61 -9.72 1.63
CA ALA A 85 -12.96 -8.30 1.42
C ALA A 85 -14.46 -8.07 1.25
N GLY A 86 -15.22 -9.12 0.92
CA GLY A 86 -16.68 -9.04 0.75
C GLY A 86 -17.06 -8.28 -0.51
N ARG A 87 -18.30 -7.78 -0.54
CA ARG A 87 -18.88 -7.08 -1.70
C ARG A 87 -19.33 -5.66 -1.37
N ARG A 88 -18.90 -5.09 -0.27
CA ARG A 88 -19.21 -3.71 0.12
C ARG A 88 -17.99 -2.84 -0.01
N GLY A 89 -18.18 -1.64 -0.55
CA GLY A 89 -17.08 -0.73 -0.71
C GLY A 89 -17.44 0.48 -1.56
N TRP A 90 -16.52 0.87 -2.41
CA TRP A 90 -16.70 2.00 -3.30
C TRP A 90 -16.50 1.59 -4.77
N ARG A 91 -17.13 2.34 -5.66
CA ARG A 91 -16.89 2.19 -7.08
C ARG A 91 -16.77 3.53 -7.77
N LEU A 92 -15.89 3.58 -8.74
CA LEU A 92 -15.75 4.67 -9.70
C LEU A 92 -16.03 4.12 -11.08
N ARG A 93 -17.10 4.62 -11.72
CA ARG A 93 -17.39 4.32 -13.11
C ARG A 93 -17.42 5.62 -13.90
N LEU A 94 -16.57 5.73 -14.92
CA LEU A 94 -16.55 6.88 -15.80
C LEU A 94 -17.04 6.48 -17.18
N ALA A 95 -17.99 7.24 -17.71
CA ALA A 95 -18.50 7.05 -19.08
C ALA A 95 -17.43 7.38 -20.12
N ALA A 96 -17.65 6.98 -21.36
CA ALA A 96 -16.73 7.21 -22.46
C ALA A 96 -16.40 8.71 -22.62
N ASN A 97 -15.12 8.99 -22.90
CA ASN A 97 -14.61 10.35 -23.06
C ASN A 97 -14.81 11.28 -21.86
N HIS A 98 -15.03 10.73 -20.67
CA HIS A 98 -15.18 11.55 -19.47
C HIS A 98 -13.91 12.38 -19.21
N ALA A 99 -14.09 13.67 -18.97
CA ALA A 99 -12.99 14.58 -18.65
C ALA A 99 -12.34 14.19 -17.29
N PRO A 100 -11.03 14.42 -17.11
CA PRO A 100 -10.35 14.12 -15.85
C PRO A 100 -11.02 14.80 -14.66
N LEU A 101 -11.24 14.03 -13.58
CA LEU A 101 -11.87 14.49 -12.35
C LEU A 101 -10.94 15.31 -11.43
N GLY A 102 -9.69 15.46 -11.81
CA GLY A 102 -8.62 15.78 -10.87
C GLY A 102 -8.18 14.52 -10.11
N LEU A 103 -7.30 14.70 -9.12
CA LEU A 103 -6.80 13.60 -8.31
C LEU A 103 -7.87 13.12 -7.33
N VAL A 104 -8.36 11.89 -7.53
CA VAL A 104 -9.23 11.22 -6.56
C VAL A 104 -8.36 10.74 -5.40
N GLN A 105 -8.67 11.17 -4.18
CA GLN A 105 -7.92 10.81 -2.99
C GLN A 105 -8.77 9.99 -2.02
N ILE A 106 -8.24 8.86 -1.57
CA ILE A 106 -8.91 8.00 -0.62
C ILE A 106 -7.97 7.75 0.56
N VAL A 107 -8.38 8.17 1.75
CA VAL A 107 -7.64 7.92 2.98
C VAL A 107 -8.35 6.82 3.77
N HIS A 108 -7.60 5.79 4.13
CA HIS A 108 -8.02 4.69 4.97
C HIS A 108 -7.31 4.76 6.31
N VAL A 109 -8.07 4.87 7.38
CA VAL A 109 -7.59 4.86 8.76
C VAL A 109 -8.04 3.57 9.42
N SER A 110 -7.09 2.74 9.86
CA SER A 110 -7.39 1.57 10.69
C SER A 110 -7.02 1.90 12.14
N THR A 111 -7.91 1.60 13.09
CA THR A 111 -7.73 1.92 14.51
C THR A 111 -7.63 0.68 15.40
N GLY A 112 -7.48 -0.49 14.80
CA GLY A 112 -7.43 -1.82 15.40
C GLY A 112 -8.33 -2.79 14.66
N GLY A 113 -8.25 -4.07 15.00
CA GLY A 113 -9.06 -5.10 14.36
C GLY A 113 -8.76 -5.30 12.88
N ALA A 114 -9.72 -5.87 12.18
CA ALA A 114 -9.66 -6.06 10.72
C ALA A 114 -10.75 -5.25 10.03
N ASP A 115 -10.38 -4.51 9.02
CA ASP A 115 -11.32 -3.85 8.12
C ASP A 115 -11.17 -4.40 6.70
N HIS A 116 -12.30 -4.81 6.14
CA HIS A 116 -12.38 -5.43 4.83
C HIS A 116 -13.20 -4.54 3.89
N LEU A 117 -12.60 -4.13 2.77
CA LEU A 117 -13.28 -3.24 1.83
C LEU A 117 -12.95 -3.65 0.40
N ALA A 118 -13.99 -3.70 -0.45
CA ALA A 118 -13.81 -3.91 -1.88
C ALA A 118 -13.92 -2.61 -2.67
N ALA A 119 -13.29 -2.56 -3.83
CA ALA A 119 -13.33 -1.43 -4.75
C ALA A 119 -13.55 -1.93 -6.18
N GLU A 120 -14.26 -1.12 -6.97
CA GLU A 120 -14.47 -1.35 -8.39
C GLU A 120 -14.14 -0.07 -9.17
N ILE A 121 -13.26 -0.19 -10.16
CA ILE A 121 -12.90 0.89 -11.06
C ILE A 121 -13.21 0.44 -12.49
N ALA A 122 -14.16 1.11 -13.14
CA ALA A 122 -14.51 0.84 -14.53
C ALA A 122 -14.41 2.13 -15.34
N LEU A 123 -13.48 2.17 -16.28
CA LEU A 123 -13.30 3.30 -17.17
C LEU A 123 -13.74 2.88 -18.58
N ASP A 124 -14.83 3.51 -19.08
CA ASP A 124 -15.30 3.28 -20.43
C ASP A 124 -14.35 3.90 -21.46
N GLU A 125 -14.63 3.78 -22.75
CA GLU A 125 -13.75 4.17 -23.83
C GLU A 125 -13.16 5.58 -23.68
N ASP A 126 -11.81 5.67 -23.78
CA ASP A 126 -11.01 6.90 -23.68
C ASP A 126 -11.17 7.69 -22.36
N ALA A 127 -11.88 7.15 -21.35
CA ALA A 127 -11.99 7.76 -20.03
C ALA A 127 -10.65 7.71 -19.28
N GLN A 128 -10.42 8.71 -18.42
CA GLN A 128 -9.17 8.84 -17.68
C GLN A 128 -9.40 9.13 -16.20
N ALA A 129 -8.62 8.51 -15.33
CA ALA A 129 -8.62 8.77 -13.90
C ALA A 129 -7.23 8.65 -13.27
N SER A 130 -6.98 9.51 -12.28
CA SER A 130 -5.85 9.42 -11.37
C SER A 130 -6.38 9.23 -9.95
N ILE A 131 -5.95 8.15 -9.28
CA ILE A 131 -6.41 7.78 -7.94
C ILE A 131 -5.19 7.59 -7.03
N VAL A 132 -5.25 8.11 -5.82
CA VAL A 132 -4.29 7.80 -4.76
C VAL A 132 -5.04 7.28 -3.53
N GLU A 133 -4.61 6.12 -3.04
CA GLU A 133 -5.05 5.54 -1.77
C GLU A 133 -3.94 5.70 -0.72
N THR A 134 -4.28 6.21 0.45
CA THR A 134 -3.32 6.35 1.57
C THR A 134 -3.84 5.57 2.78
N TYR A 135 -3.00 4.72 3.34
CA TYR A 135 -3.31 3.83 4.46
C TYR A 135 -2.51 4.24 5.68
N VAL A 136 -3.19 4.56 6.79
CA VAL A 136 -2.58 5.00 8.06
C VAL A 136 -3.23 4.30 9.25
N GLY A 137 -2.61 4.44 10.42
CA GLY A 137 -3.10 3.85 11.66
C GLY A 137 -2.53 2.46 11.93
N GLU A 138 -3.31 1.59 12.57
CA GLU A 138 -2.91 0.23 12.95
C GLU A 138 -4.09 -0.74 12.84
N GLY A 139 -3.82 -2.02 12.60
CA GLY A 139 -4.85 -3.03 12.41
C GLY A 139 -4.60 -3.85 11.14
N TRP A 140 -5.63 -4.46 10.61
CA TRP A 140 -5.55 -5.18 9.33
C TRP A 140 -6.44 -4.53 8.28
N ALA A 141 -5.84 -3.74 7.41
CA ALA A 141 -6.50 -3.22 6.21
C ALA A 141 -6.46 -4.28 5.10
N ASN A 142 -7.61 -4.89 4.76
CA ASN A 142 -7.70 -5.87 3.68
C ASN A 142 -8.54 -5.32 2.53
N ARG A 143 -7.93 -5.23 1.34
CA ARG A 143 -8.52 -4.59 0.16
C ARG A 143 -8.58 -5.55 -1.02
N LEU A 144 -9.71 -5.51 -1.73
CA LEU A 144 -9.88 -6.15 -3.04
C LEU A 144 -10.25 -5.07 -4.05
N THR A 145 -9.46 -4.93 -5.12
CA THR A 145 -9.74 -3.95 -6.17
C THR A 145 -9.95 -4.66 -7.51
N GLY A 146 -11.15 -4.51 -8.09
CA GLY A 146 -11.46 -4.91 -9.44
C GLY A 146 -11.31 -3.73 -10.40
N ILE A 147 -10.54 -3.89 -11.47
CA ILE A 147 -10.27 -2.84 -12.46
C ILE A 147 -10.64 -3.34 -13.85
N ILE A 148 -11.45 -2.56 -14.56
CA ILE A 148 -11.80 -2.81 -15.96
C ILE A 148 -11.54 -1.54 -16.75
N LEU A 149 -10.59 -1.59 -17.68
CA LEU A 149 -10.30 -0.51 -18.59
C LEU A 149 -10.72 -0.92 -20.00
N TYR A 150 -11.67 -0.19 -20.57
CA TYR A 150 -12.12 -0.38 -21.93
C TYR A 150 -11.15 0.30 -22.93
N ARG A 151 -11.46 0.28 -24.19
CA ARG A 151 -10.60 0.75 -25.30
C ARG A 151 -10.08 2.18 -25.01
N GLY A 152 -8.76 2.38 -25.09
CA GLY A 152 -8.12 3.68 -24.93
C GLY A 152 -8.16 4.27 -23.51
N ALA A 153 -8.85 3.63 -22.55
CA ALA A 153 -8.98 4.14 -21.18
C ALA A 153 -7.62 4.19 -20.45
N ARG A 154 -7.46 5.16 -19.54
CA ARG A 154 -6.20 5.36 -18.83
C ARG A 154 -6.43 5.52 -17.34
N LEU A 155 -5.77 4.67 -16.54
CA LEU A 155 -5.81 4.72 -15.08
C LEU A 155 -4.39 4.82 -14.50
N MET A 156 -4.18 5.83 -13.66
CA MET A 156 -3.09 5.86 -12.69
C MET A 156 -3.66 5.54 -11.31
N LEU A 157 -3.15 4.49 -10.68
CA LEU A 157 -3.47 4.11 -9.29
C LEU A 157 -2.19 4.10 -8.46
N ALA A 158 -2.10 4.98 -7.48
CA ALA A 158 -0.99 5.06 -6.55
C ALA A 158 -1.44 4.64 -5.14
N ARG A 159 -0.60 3.92 -4.40
CA ARG A 159 -0.85 3.56 -2.99
C ARG A 159 0.29 3.98 -2.11
N ARG A 160 -0.05 4.63 -1.00
CA ARG A 160 0.84 5.02 0.09
C ARG A 160 0.48 4.19 1.33
N VAL A 161 1.26 3.17 1.66
CA VAL A 161 1.04 2.32 2.84
C VAL A 161 1.94 2.83 3.95
N LEU A 162 1.39 3.68 4.80
CA LEU A 162 2.06 4.40 5.88
C LEU A 162 1.58 3.94 7.28
N ALA A 163 0.75 2.89 7.33
CA ALA A 163 0.25 2.33 8.58
C ALA A 163 1.40 1.99 9.54
N SER A 164 1.26 2.39 10.81
CA SER A 164 2.33 2.31 11.81
C SER A 164 2.57 0.90 12.34
N ALA A 165 1.53 0.06 12.33
CA ALA A 165 1.59 -1.33 12.78
C ALA A 165 0.44 -2.16 12.19
N GLY A 166 0.49 -3.48 12.37
CA GLY A 166 -0.53 -4.41 11.90
C GLY A 166 -0.21 -4.99 10.53
N PHE A 167 -1.22 -5.09 9.66
CA PHE A 167 -1.09 -5.72 8.35
C PHE A 167 -1.90 -4.96 7.28
N ALA A 168 -1.33 -4.80 6.12
CA ALA A 168 -2.03 -4.28 4.95
C ALA A 168 -1.98 -5.30 3.81
N SER A 169 -3.14 -5.73 3.33
CA SER A 169 -3.25 -6.69 2.23
C SER A 169 -4.07 -6.14 1.07
N PHE A 170 -3.51 -6.27 -0.13
CA PHE A 170 -4.11 -5.79 -1.36
C PHE A 170 -4.22 -6.94 -2.35
N THR A 171 -5.42 -7.15 -2.89
CA THR A 171 -5.68 -8.10 -3.96
C THR A 171 -6.24 -7.34 -5.15
N ASP A 172 -5.45 -7.24 -6.23
CA ASP A 172 -5.82 -6.51 -7.43
C ASP A 172 -6.13 -7.46 -8.59
N ARG A 173 -7.28 -7.24 -9.24
CA ARG A 173 -7.71 -7.96 -10.44
C ARG A 173 -7.98 -6.93 -11.53
N ALA A 174 -7.11 -6.85 -12.53
CA ALA A 174 -7.23 -5.87 -13.59
C ALA A 174 -7.41 -6.53 -14.96
N THR A 175 -8.29 -5.97 -15.78
CA THR A 175 -8.43 -6.28 -17.21
C THR A 175 -8.22 -5.00 -17.99
N VAL A 176 -7.23 -5.02 -18.89
CA VAL A 176 -6.83 -3.86 -19.70
C VAL A 176 -7.18 -4.15 -21.16
N GLY A 177 -8.08 -3.34 -21.71
CA GLY A 177 -8.61 -3.44 -23.06
C GLY A 177 -7.66 -2.89 -24.12
N GLU A 178 -8.15 -2.85 -25.37
CA GLU A 178 -7.40 -2.40 -26.54
C GLU A 178 -6.88 -0.98 -26.39
N GLY A 179 -5.56 -0.80 -26.55
CA GLY A 179 -4.89 0.50 -26.41
C GLY A 179 -5.03 1.16 -25.06
N ALA A 180 -5.65 0.51 -24.08
CA ALA A 180 -5.80 1.05 -22.73
C ALA A 180 -4.50 0.96 -21.93
N SER A 181 -4.37 1.80 -20.91
CA SER A 181 -3.16 1.93 -20.09
C SER A 181 -3.47 1.91 -18.59
N LEU A 182 -2.80 1.02 -17.88
CA LEU A 182 -2.83 0.93 -16.42
C LEU A 182 -1.45 1.20 -15.83
N THR A 183 -1.32 2.19 -14.97
CA THR A 183 -0.11 2.41 -14.17
C THR A 183 -0.45 2.24 -12.69
N MET A 184 0.19 1.27 -12.02
CA MET A 184 0.03 1.02 -10.59
C MET A 184 1.38 1.20 -9.89
N THR A 185 1.45 2.16 -8.97
CA THR A 185 2.67 2.41 -8.18
C THR A 185 2.38 2.31 -6.69
N ASN A 186 3.09 1.43 -6.00
CA ASN A 186 2.91 1.19 -4.58
C ASN A 186 4.12 1.70 -3.79
N LEU A 187 3.89 2.42 -2.70
CA LEU A 187 4.89 2.75 -1.70
C LEU A 187 4.48 2.10 -0.38
N ALA A 188 5.25 1.12 0.10
CA ALA A 188 5.12 0.59 1.44
C ALA A 188 6.30 1.09 2.28
N ALA A 189 6.03 2.06 3.17
CA ALA A 189 7.02 2.73 4.01
C ALA A 189 6.59 2.83 5.48
N GLY A 190 5.47 2.21 5.84
CA GLY A 190 4.98 2.13 7.22
C GLY A 190 5.63 1.03 8.05
N GLY A 191 5.15 0.87 9.28
CA GLY A 191 5.55 -0.21 10.18
C GLY A 191 4.67 -1.47 10.09
N ALA A 192 3.53 -1.40 9.38
CA ALA A 192 2.66 -2.54 9.15
C ALA A 192 3.27 -3.51 8.14
N ASP A 193 3.16 -4.81 8.38
CA ASP A 193 3.49 -5.80 7.37
C ASP A 193 2.57 -5.64 6.15
N THR A 194 3.12 -5.79 4.96
CA THR A 194 2.36 -5.51 3.73
C THR A 194 2.42 -6.68 2.76
N ARG A 195 1.26 -7.06 2.22
CA ARG A 195 1.15 -8.01 1.11
C ARG A 195 0.40 -7.38 -0.06
N ILE A 196 1.01 -7.42 -1.26
CA ILE A 196 0.44 -6.91 -2.51
C ILE A 196 0.35 -8.08 -3.49
N ASP A 197 -0.86 -8.49 -3.84
CA ASP A 197 -1.13 -9.50 -4.85
C ASP A 197 -1.81 -8.84 -6.06
N GLY A 198 -1.15 -8.84 -7.21
CA GLY A 198 -1.66 -8.27 -8.45
C GLY A 198 -1.81 -9.33 -9.54
N HIS A 199 -2.98 -9.36 -10.20
CA HIS A 199 -3.18 -10.13 -11.41
C HIS A 199 -3.75 -9.23 -12.50
N ILE A 200 -2.93 -8.87 -13.47
CA ILE A 200 -3.23 -7.90 -14.52
C ILE A 200 -3.26 -8.64 -15.86
N ARG A 201 -4.40 -8.57 -16.56
CA ARG A 201 -4.58 -9.15 -17.89
C ARG A 201 -4.57 -8.06 -18.95
N LEU A 202 -3.67 -8.14 -19.88
CA LEU A 202 -3.67 -7.34 -21.10
C LEU A 202 -4.54 -8.08 -22.13
N ALA A 203 -5.85 -7.79 -22.10
CA ALA A 203 -6.88 -8.51 -22.84
C ALA A 203 -7.20 -7.86 -24.20
N GLY A 204 -6.62 -6.71 -24.52
CA GLY A 204 -6.78 -6.01 -25.78
C GLY A 204 -5.46 -5.85 -26.54
N GLU A 205 -5.53 -5.67 -27.84
CA GLU A 205 -4.36 -5.39 -28.66
C GLU A 205 -3.72 -4.04 -28.28
N GLY A 206 -2.38 -3.98 -28.20
CA GLY A 206 -1.66 -2.77 -27.83
C GLY A 206 -1.87 -2.28 -26.40
N ALA A 207 -2.46 -3.11 -25.51
CA ALA A 207 -2.66 -2.75 -24.11
C ALA A 207 -1.33 -2.53 -23.38
N TYR A 208 -1.32 -1.59 -22.44
CA TYR A 208 -0.17 -1.25 -21.61
C TYR A 208 -0.46 -1.48 -20.12
N ALA A 209 0.48 -2.10 -19.40
CA ALA A 209 0.46 -2.12 -17.94
C ALA A 209 1.84 -1.84 -17.35
N GLU A 210 1.87 -0.98 -16.36
CA GLU A 210 3.01 -0.80 -15.48
C GLU A 210 2.59 -1.10 -14.04
N ALA A 211 3.30 -2.02 -13.37
CA ALA A 211 3.04 -2.39 -11.98
C ALA A 211 4.35 -2.45 -11.23
N GLY A 212 4.46 -1.68 -10.15
CA GLY A 212 5.70 -1.60 -9.42
C GLY A 212 5.61 -0.75 -8.17
N GLY A 213 6.79 -0.30 -7.72
CA GLY A 213 6.88 0.60 -6.59
C GLY A 213 8.10 0.41 -5.71
N ALA A 214 8.01 0.94 -4.50
CA ALA A 214 9.06 0.92 -3.49
C ALA A 214 8.58 0.24 -2.20
N LEU A 215 9.37 -0.71 -1.71
CA LEU A 215 9.15 -1.41 -0.43
C LEU A 215 10.28 -1.04 0.52
N LEU A 216 9.96 -0.36 1.61
CA LEU A 216 10.93 0.07 2.62
C LEU A 216 10.58 -0.55 3.97
N ALA A 217 11.34 -1.52 4.42
CA ALA A 217 11.12 -2.23 5.67
C ALA A 217 12.29 -2.06 6.65
N ARG A 218 11.97 -1.93 7.94
CA ARG A 218 12.94 -1.86 9.04
C ARG A 218 12.46 -2.61 10.27
N GLY A 219 13.32 -2.79 11.25
CA GLY A 219 13.02 -3.58 12.44
C GLY A 219 12.85 -5.07 12.11
N SER A 220 11.66 -5.61 12.31
CA SER A 220 11.25 -6.97 11.90
C SER A 220 10.15 -6.96 10.85
N GLY A 221 9.85 -5.78 10.26
CA GLY A 221 8.76 -5.60 9.30
C GLY A 221 8.96 -6.41 8.02
N ARG A 222 7.85 -6.77 7.38
CA ARG A 222 7.82 -7.58 6.16
C ARG A 222 6.97 -6.92 5.10
N HIS A 223 7.55 -6.69 3.93
CA HIS A 223 6.80 -6.26 2.76
C HIS A 223 6.97 -7.28 1.65
N ASP A 224 5.85 -7.75 1.12
CA ASP A 224 5.82 -8.80 0.11
C ASP A 224 4.91 -8.40 -1.05
N ALA A 225 5.40 -8.50 -2.27
CA ALA A 225 4.64 -8.26 -3.49
C ALA A 225 4.71 -9.49 -4.40
N ASN A 226 3.57 -9.90 -4.93
CA ASN A 226 3.44 -10.98 -5.89
C ASN A 226 2.53 -10.52 -7.05
N VAL A 227 3.13 -10.17 -8.17
CA VAL A 227 2.42 -9.56 -9.28
C VAL A 227 2.60 -10.37 -10.56
N VAL A 228 1.48 -10.74 -11.17
CA VAL A 228 1.43 -11.43 -12.47
C VAL A 228 0.84 -10.49 -13.51
N VAL A 229 1.56 -10.28 -14.60
CA VAL A 229 1.04 -9.60 -15.79
C VAL A 229 0.94 -10.61 -16.92
N ARG A 230 -0.30 -10.82 -17.40
CA ARG A 230 -0.61 -11.76 -18.47
C ARG A 230 -0.94 -11.03 -19.76
N HIS A 231 -0.22 -11.34 -20.80
CA HIS A 231 -0.48 -10.87 -22.17
C HIS A 231 -1.33 -11.92 -22.91
N ASP A 232 -2.57 -11.58 -23.19
CA ASP A 232 -3.49 -12.45 -23.94
C ASP A 232 -3.57 -12.09 -25.43
N MET A 233 -3.26 -10.82 -25.81
CA MET A 233 -3.41 -10.27 -27.14
C MET A 233 -2.09 -9.68 -27.69
N PRO A 234 -1.96 -9.51 -29.03
CA PRO A 234 -0.73 -9.00 -29.63
C PRO A 234 -0.39 -7.55 -29.24
N GLY A 235 0.89 -7.20 -29.38
CA GLY A 235 1.39 -5.82 -29.25
C GLY A 235 1.34 -5.25 -27.85
N GLY A 236 0.98 -6.06 -26.83
CA GLY A 236 0.90 -5.61 -25.45
C GLY A 236 2.28 -5.26 -24.88
N THR A 237 2.31 -4.25 -24.03
CA THR A 237 3.54 -3.82 -23.32
C THR A 237 3.36 -3.89 -21.83
N SER A 238 4.33 -4.46 -21.10
CA SER A 238 4.34 -4.43 -19.65
C SER A 238 5.69 -4.06 -19.05
N ARG A 239 5.63 -3.35 -17.91
CA ARG A 239 6.80 -2.97 -17.11
C ARG A 239 6.53 -3.29 -15.65
N GLN A 240 7.42 -4.08 -15.04
CA GLN A 240 7.39 -4.33 -13.59
C GLN A 240 8.68 -3.81 -12.98
N LEU A 241 8.60 -2.69 -12.28
CA LEU A 241 9.75 -2.02 -11.71
C LEU A 241 9.61 -1.93 -10.20
N TRP A 242 10.41 -2.71 -9.48
CA TRP A 242 10.38 -2.77 -8.02
C TRP A 242 11.73 -2.40 -7.41
N ARG A 243 11.67 -1.59 -6.36
CA ARG A 243 12.82 -1.21 -5.54
C ARG A 243 12.54 -1.57 -4.09
N SER A 244 13.39 -2.39 -3.51
CA SER A 244 13.25 -2.85 -2.13
C SER A 244 14.41 -2.35 -1.29
N VAL A 245 14.11 -1.81 -0.12
CA VAL A 245 15.10 -1.37 0.88
C VAL A 245 14.79 -2.08 2.18
N ALA A 246 15.78 -2.75 2.76
CA ALA A 246 15.61 -3.46 4.02
C ALA A 246 16.72 -3.10 5.00
N ASP A 247 16.33 -2.71 6.22
CA ASP A 247 17.24 -2.43 7.33
C ASP A 247 16.97 -3.34 8.53
N ASP A 248 17.85 -3.38 9.52
CA ASP A 248 17.78 -4.22 10.71
C ASP A 248 17.63 -5.72 10.37
N ARG A 249 16.49 -6.33 10.70
CA ARG A 249 16.12 -7.72 10.40
C ARG A 249 14.90 -7.81 9.49
N ALA A 250 14.56 -6.72 8.83
CA ALA A 250 13.40 -6.65 7.96
C ALA A 250 13.54 -7.52 6.71
N ILE A 251 12.42 -7.86 6.13
CA ILE A 251 12.35 -8.69 4.93
C ILE A 251 11.50 -7.99 3.88
N CYS A 252 12.08 -7.77 2.69
CA CYS A 252 11.33 -7.39 1.50
C CYS A 252 11.37 -8.53 0.49
N SER A 253 10.22 -8.88 -0.09
CA SER A 253 10.14 -9.94 -1.08
C SER A 253 9.33 -9.48 -2.29
N VAL A 254 9.81 -9.77 -3.49
CA VAL A 254 9.10 -9.47 -4.73
C VAL A 254 9.15 -10.69 -5.64
N ALA A 255 7.98 -11.25 -5.94
CA ALA A 255 7.76 -12.17 -7.04
C ALA A 255 7.04 -11.42 -8.17
N ALA A 256 7.66 -11.38 -9.34
CA ALA A 256 7.11 -10.71 -10.50
C ALA A 256 7.08 -11.70 -11.67
N ARG A 257 5.90 -11.94 -12.24
CA ARG A 257 5.74 -12.86 -13.37
C ARG A 257 5.17 -12.14 -14.60
N VAL A 258 5.70 -12.48 -15.75
CA VAL A 258 5.09 -12.17 -17.05
C VAL A 258 4.69 -13.47 -17.73
N GLU A 259 3.42 -13.58 -18.08
CA GLU A 259 2.87 -14.68 -18.85
C GLU A 259 2.49 -14.17 -20.25
N VAL A 260 2.96 -14.87 -21.30
CA VAL A 260 2.66 -14.49 -22.68
C VAL A 260 1.96 -15.65 -23.39
N ALA A 261 0.69 -15.46 -23.72
CA ALA A 261 -0.11 -16.46 -24.43
C ALA A 261 0.42 -16.66 -25.86
N ARG A 262 0.15 -17.82 -26.45
CA ARG A 262 0.61 -18.18 -27.80
C ARG A 262 0.24 -17.14 -28.89
N GLY A 263 -0.93 -16.53 -28.78
CA GLY A 263 -1.41 -15.50 -29.70
C GLY A 263 -0.85 -14.11 -29.44
N ALA A 264 -0.21 -13.87 -28.32
CA ALA A 264 0.27 -12.55 -27.91
C ALA A 264 1.64 -12.20 -28.51
N GLN A 265 1.69 -12.23 -29.85
CA GLN A 265 2.87 -11.86 -30.62
C GLN A 265 3.20 -10.38 -30.44
N LYS A 266 4.47 -9.98 -30.66
CA LYS A 266 4.95 -8.59 -30.50
C LYS A 266 4.82 -8.05 -29.08
N THR A 267 4.69 -8.92 -28.09
CA THR A 267 4.74 -8.53 -26.68
C THR A 267 6.11 -7.93 -26.33
N ASP A 268 6.08 -6.83 -25.56
CA ASP A 268 7.26 -6.20 -24.97
C ASP A 268 7.12 -6.19 -23.43
N GLY A 269 7.78 -7.13 -22.75
CA GLY A 269 7.71 -7.34 -21.31
C GLY A 269 9.06 -7.11 -20.62
N GLU A 270 9.10 -6.23 -19.60
CA GLU A 270 10.33 -5.97 -18.85
C GLU A 270 10.08 -6.04 -17.33
N GLN A 271 10.99 -6.71 -16.62
CA GLN A 271 10.99 -6.77 -15.15
C GLN A 271 12.35 -6.29 -14.63
N SER A 272 12.32 -5.34 -13.70
CA SER A 272 13.50 -4.80 -13.02
C SER A 272 13.32 -4.82 -11.51
N LEU A 273 13.89 -5.85 -10.86
CA LEU A 273 13.81 -6.05 -9.40
C LEU A 273 15.17 -5.69 -8.77
N LYS A 274 15.25 -4.57 -8.05
CA LYS A 274 16.50 -4.21 -7.37
C LYS A 274 16.27 -4.09 -5.87
N GLY A 275 17.22 -4.61 -5.10
CA GLY A 275 17.22 -4.58 -3.64
C GLY A 275 18.46 -3.90 -3.08
N LEU A 276 18.27 -3.11 -2.03
CA LEU A 276 19.31 -2.44 -1.29
C LEU A 276 19.26 -2.85 0.18
N LEU A 277 20.27 -3.58 0.64
CA LEU A 277 20.44 -3.96 2.04
C LEU A 277 21.17 -2.83 2.78
N LEU A 278 20.55 -2.32 3.84
CA LEU A 278 21.12 -1.33 4.72
C LEU A 278 21.76 -1.96 5.96
N SER A 279 21.45 -3.22 6.24
CA SER A 279 22.09 -4.04 7.28
C SER A 279 22.28 -5.49 6.81
N ARG A 280 23.27 -6.18 7.38
CA ARG A 280 23.59 -7.57 7.02
C ARG A 280 22.56 -8.60 7.51
N SER A 281 21.75 -8.24 8.49
CA SER A 281 20.69 -9.09 9.05
C SER A 281 19.37 -8.94 8.31
N ALA A 282 19.25 -7.96 7.42
CA ALA A 282 18.10 -7.79 6.56
C ALA A 282 18.10 -8.80 5.39
N THR A 283 16.94 -9.05 4.83
CA THR A 283 16.76 -9.99 3.72
C THR A 283 15.95 -9.37 2.60
N ILE A 284 16.40 -9.54 1.36
CA ILE A 284 15.63 -9.20 0.18
C ILE A 284 15.56 -10.42 -0.74
N ASN A 285 14.33 -10.83 -1.08
CA ASN A 285 14.04 -11.89 -2.03
C ASN A 285 13.52 -11.27 -3.33
N ALA A 286 14.14 -11.57 -4.46
CA ALA A 286 13.72 -11.11 -5.76
C ALA A 286 13.56 -12.30 -6.71
N LYS A 287 12.33 -12.54 -7.18
CA LYS A 287 11.98 -13.69 -8.04
C LYS A 287 11.29 -13.19 -9.32
N PRO A 288 12.03 -12.81 -10.36
CA PRO A 288 11.43 -12.56 -11.66
C PRO A 288 11.16 -13.89 -12.37
N GLU A 289 10.00 -13.99 -13.03
CA GLU A 289 9.57 -15.18 -13.77
C GLU A 289 9.02 -14.80 -15.14
N LEU A 290 9.36 -15.57 -16.16
CA LEU A 290 8.85 -15.44 -17.51
C LEU A 290 8.27 -16.77 -17.96
N GLU A 291 7.00 -16.77 -18.40
CA GLU A 291 6.33 -17.93 -19.00
C GLU A 291 5.82 -17.53 -20.39
N ILE A 292 6.56 -17.92 -21.42
CA ILE A 292 6.38 -17.39 -22.76
C ILE A 292 6.00 -18.50 -23.74
N PHE A 293 4.83 -18.40 -24.37
CA PHE A 293 4.32 -19.33 -25.36
C PHE A 293 4.25 -18.75 -26.79
N ALA A 294 4.71 -17.51 -26.99
CA ALA A 294 4.79 -16.83 -28.27
C ALA A 294 6.26 -16.72 -28.74
N ASP A 295 6.48 -16.70 -30.05
CA ASP A 295 7.82 -16.75 -30.63
C ASP A 295 8.41 -15.35 -30.90
N ASP A 296 7.58 -14.38 -31.34
CA ASP A 296 8.03 -13.04 -31.73
C ASP A 296 7.72 -12.04 -30.61
N VAL A 297 8.58 -12.03 -29.59
CA VAL A 297 8.43 -11.19 -28.39
C VAL A 297 9.76 -10.58 -27.96
N LYS A 298 9.67 -9.51 -27.18
CA LYS A 298 10.79 -8.87 -26.49
C LYS A 298 10.52 -8.94 -25.00
N CYS A 299 11.05 -9.96 -24.34
CA CYS A 299 10.88 -10.13 -22.90
C CYS A 299 12.24 -10.20 -22.22
N ALA A 300 12.42 -9.40 -21.18
CA ALA A 300 13.63 -9.35 -20.39
C ALA A 300 13.33 -9.23 -18.91
N HIS A 301 14.20 -9.79 -18.09
CA HIS A 301 14.16 -9.54 -16.65
C HIS A 301 15.56 -9.34 -16.08
N GLY A 302 15.62 -8.57 -14.98
CA GLY A 302 16.82 -8.41 -14.19
C GLY A 302 16.48 -8.35 -12.70
N ALA A 303 17.28 -9.05 -11.90
CA ALA A 303 17.18 -9.00 -10.45
C ALA A 303 18.58 -8.83 -9.85
N THR A 304 18.70 -7.86 -8.93
CA THR A 304 19.95 -7.59 -8.21
C THR A 304 19.66 -7.22 -6.77
N VAL A 305 20.50 -7.70 -5.86
CA VAL A 305 20.48 -7.29 -4.45
C VAL A 305 21.90 -6.92 -4.05
N GLY A 306 22.07 -5.73 -3.49
CA GLY A 306 23.37 -5.21 -3.08
C GLY A 306 23.32 -4.42 -1.79
N GLU A 307 24.49 -3.92 -1.38
CA GLU A 307 24.66 -2.98 -0.27
C GLU A 307 24.91 -1.57 -0.84
N LEU A 308 24.88 -0.55 0.03
CA LEU A 308 25.31 0.79 -0.34
C LEU A 308 26.79 0.80 -0.76
N ASP A 309 27.08 1.55 -1.82
CA ASP A 309 28.43 1.74 -2.32
C ASP A 309 29.30 2.41 -1.24
N ARG A 310 30.34 1.70 -0.81
CA ARG A 310 31.25 2.14 0.24
C ARG A 310 32.13 3.31 -0.20
N ASP A 311 32.48 3.36 -1.47
CA ASP A 311 33.30 4.44 -2.01
C ASP A 311 32.48 5.72 -2.10
N ALA A 312 31.19 5.62 -2.49
CA ALA A 312 30.27 6.74 -2.46
C ALA A 312 30.05 7.27 -1.03
N LEU A 313 29.85 6.38 -0.04
CA LEU A 313 29.73 6.77 1.37
C LEU A 313 31.02 7.44 1.89
N PHE A 314 32.19 6.89 1.57
CA PHE A 314 33.47 7.48 1.94
C PHE A 314 33.66 8.87 1.30
N TYR A 315 33.33 9.00 0.01
CA TYR A 315 33.42 10.30 -0.68
C TYR A 315 32.51 11.35 -0.03
N MET A 316 31.26 11.00 0.29
CA MET A 316 30.32 11.90 0.96
C MET A 316 30.82 12.30 2.35
N ALA A 317 31.34 11.34 3.13
CA ALA A 317 31.94 11.61 4.44
C ALA A 317 33.16 12.57 4.34
N SER A 318 34.01 12.43 3.31
CA SER A 318 35.15 13.32 3.06
C SER A 318 34.73 14.77 2.71
N ARG A 319 33.49 14.96 2.28
CA ARG A 319 32.86 16.27 2.03
C ARG A 319 32.10 16.81 3.24
N GLY A 320 32.16 16.14 4.39
CA GLY A 320 31.53 16.56 5.63
C GLY A 320 30.01 16.19 5.73
N ILE A 321 29.50 15.33 4.84
CA ILE A 321 28.12 14.85 4.94
C ILE A 321 28.06 13.78 6.02
N PRO A 322 27.21 13.94 7.04
CA PRO A 322 27.02 12.94 8.10
C PRO A 322 26.63 11.56 7.53
N PRO A 323 27.10 10.45 8.11
CA PRO A 323 26.84 9.11 7.59
C PRO A 323 25.34 8.79 7.43
N ALA A 324 24.48 9.26 8.34
CA ALA A 324 23.04 9.07 8.26
C ALA A 324 22.44 9.79 7.05
N ASP A 325 22.87 11.02 6.78
CA ASP A 325 22.40 11.82 5.65
C ASP A 325 22.89 11.24 4.32
N ALA A 326 24.14 10.76 4.29
CA ALA A 326 24.72 10.08 3.13
C ALA A 326 23.91 8.80 2.78
N LYS A 327 23.60 7.98 3.80
CA LYS A 327 22.77 6.79 3.67
C LYS A 327 21.38 7.15 3.12
N ALA A 328 20.73 8.17 3.67
CA ALA A 328 19.42 8.63 3.21
C ALA A 328 19.43 9.13 1.76
N LEU A 329 20.44 9.94 1.39
CA LEU A 329 20.58 10.47 0.03
C LEU A 329 20.77 9.36 -1.01
N LEU A 330 21.66 8.40 -0.74
CA LEU A 330 21.92 7.28 -1.67
C LEU A 330 20.70 6.36 -1.78
N THR A 331 20.00 6.11 -0.67
CA THR A 331 18.77 5.28 -0.70
C THR A 331 17.67 5.98 -1.47
N ARG A 332 17.50 7.29 -1.31
CA ARG A 332 16.53 8.06 -2.09
C ARG A 332 16.83 8.01 -3.59
N ALA A 333 18.11 8.20 -3.96
CA ALA A 333 18.52 8.09 -5.35
C ALA A 333 18.24 6.71 -5.94
N PHE A 334 18.42 5.64 -5.14
CA PHE A 334 18.09 4.27 -5.52
C PHE A 334 16.59 4.05 -5.77
N LEU A 335 15.72 4.72 -5.01
CA LEU A 335 14.25 4.62 -5.14
C LEU A 335 13.69 5.51 -6.24
N GLY A 336 14.47 6.50 -6.70
CA GLY A 336 13.98 7.58 -7.54
C GLY A 336 13.33 7.13 -8.84
N ASP A 337 13.87 6.08 -9.49
CA ASP A 337 13.31 5.57 -10.75
C ASP A 337 11.95 4.87 -10.57
N ALA A 338 11.67 4.26 -9.41
CA ALA A 338 10.37 3.69 -9.09
C ALA A 338 9.33 4.79 -8.78
N ILE A 339 9.73 5.82 -8.04
CA ILE A 339 8.84 6.93 -7.69
C ILE A 339 8.52 7.79 -8.93
N ALA A 340 9.49 7.97 -9.83
CA ALA A 340 9.30 8.74 -11.07
C ALA A 340 8.22 8.16 -12.01
N ARG A 341 7.78 6.93 -11.78
CA ARG A 341 6.70 6.28 -12.55
C ARG A 341 5.30 6.81 -12.20
N VAL A 342 5.13 7.47 -11.08
CA VAL A 342 3.85 8.11 -10.74
C VAL A 342 3.59 9.28 -11.68
N GLY A 343 2.48 9.26 -12.40
CA GLY A 343 2.12 10.27 -13.39
C GLY A 343 1.85 11.66 -12.80
N GLU A 344 1.24 11.71 -11.61
CA GLU A 344 0.87 12.95 -10.93
C GLU A 344 2.04 13.52 -10.10
N GLU A 345 2.44 14.76 -10.37
CA GLU A 345 3.56 15.42 -9.68
C GLU A 345 3.35 15.50 -8.16
N ALA A 346 2.17 15.95 -7.73
CA ALA A 346 1.86 16.06 -6.31
C ALA A 346 1.94 14.71 -5.57
N VAL A 347 1.61 13.61 -6.23
CA VAL A 347 1.73 12.26 -5.67
C VAL A 347 3.19 11.82 -5.63
N ARG A 348 4.01 12.16 -6.65
CA ARG A 348 5.47 11.91 -6.62
C ARG A 348 6.14 12.63 -5.46
N ASP A 349 5.78 13.90 -5.24
CA ASP A 349 6.32 14.71 -4.14
C ASP A 349 5.93 14.12 -2.78
N ALA A 350 4.68 13.68 -2.64
CA ALA A 350 4.22 13.01 -1.43
C ALA A 350 4.98 11.69 -1.18
N PHE A 351 5.23 10.88 -2.22
CA PHE A 351 6.05 9.66 -2.10
C PHE A 351 7.50 10.01 -1.69
N GLY A 352 8.06 11.07 -2.25
CA GLY A 352 9.38 11.57 -1.88
C GLY A 352 9.44 11.97 -0.39
N ALA A 353 8.44 12.70 0.08
CA ALA A 353 8.33 13.10 1.49
C ALA A 353 8.16 11.90 2.43
N ASP A 354 7.37 10.89 2.04
CA ASP A 354 7.20 9.65 2.81
C ASP A 354 8.51 8.86 2.92
N VAL A 355 9.28 8.79 1.84
CA VAL A 355 10.63 8.17 1.84
C VAL A 355 11.58 8.94 2.75
N GLU A 356 11.53 10.27 2.78
CA GLU A 356 12.32 11.06 3.72
C GLU A 356 11.91 10.81 5.17
N ALA A 357 10.61 10.80 5.43
CA ALA A 357 10.08 10.50 6.76
C ALA A 357 10.49 9.11 7.26
N TRP A 358 10.68 8.15 6.35
CA TRP A 358 11.13 6.81 6.72
C TRP A 358 12.52 6.80 7.37
N PHE A 359 13.42 7.73 7.06
CA PHE A 359 14.72 7.87 7.73
C PHE A 359 14.64 8.58 9.09
N THR A 360 13.52 9.24 9.37
CA THR A 360 13.27 9.92 10.64
C THR A 360 12.54 8.97 11.59
N PRO A 361 12.90 8.87 12.90
CA PRO A 361 12.15 8.05 13.84
C PRO A 361 10.67 8.44 13.86
N LEU A 362 9.78 7.46 13.68
CA LEU A 362 8.33 7.67 13.72
C LEU A 362 7.93 8.23 15.08
N LYS A 363 7.41 9.45 15.14
CA LYS A 363 6.60 9.91 16.26
C LYS A 363 5.20 9.32 16.09
N PRO A 364 4.65 8.61 17.10
CA PRO A 364 3.26 8.15 17.03
C PRO A 364 2.33 9.33 16.75
N LEU A 365 1.39 9.17 15.83
CA LEU A 365 0.34 10.17 15.60
C LEU A 365 -0.51 10.27 16.89
N PRO A 366 -0.78 11.47 17.41
CA PRO A 366 -1.65 11.62 18.56
C PRO A 366 -3.09 11.27 18.15
N PHE A 367 -3.60 10.14 18.68
CA PHE A 367 -5.01 9.82 18.60
C PHE A 367 -5.75 10.58 19.70
N ARG A 368 -6.83 11.30 19.39
CA ARG A 368 -7.75 11.79 20.41
C ARG A 368 -8.46 10.58 21.02
N GLY A 369 -8.17 10.30 22.28
CA GLY A 369 -8.91 9.31 23.06
C GLY A 369 -10.40 9.66 23.03
N GLY A 370 -11.24 8.64 22.86
CA GLY A 370 -12.70 8.78 22.87
C GLY A 370 -13.14 9.55 24.11
N VAL A 371 -14.12 10.44 23.93
CA VAL A 371 -14.82 11.12 25.02
C VAL A 371 -15.43 10.03 25.89
N GLY A 372 -14.90 9.85 27.10
CA GLY A 372 -15.47 8.94 28.08
C GLY A 372 -16.92 9.32 28.32
N VAL A 373 -17.82 8.35 28.11
CA VAL A 373 -19.20 8.43 28.56
C VAL A 373 -19.12 8.49 30.08
N GLY A 374 -19.42 9.67 30.64
CA GLY A 374 -19.51 9.84 32.10
C GLY A 374 -20.59 8.96 32.64
N ASP A 375 -20.22 8.08 33.58
CA ASP A 375 -21.16 7.40 34.44
C ASP A 375 -21.85 8.42 35.33
N VAL A 376 -23.14 8.62 35.08
CA VAL A 376 -24.06 9.28 36.00
C VAL A 376 -24.64 8.20 36.88
N ASN A 377 -24.10 8.08 38.08
CA ASN A 377 -24.83 7.70 39.33
C ASN A 377 -23.83 7.30 40.41
N ASP A 378 -23.64 8.12 41.43
CA ASP A 378 -23.90 7.72 42.80
C ASP A 378 -24.06 8.95 43.72
N HIS A 379 -25.26 9.15 44.18
CA HIS A 379 -25.57 9.97 45.35
C HIS A 379 -25.45 9.10 46.57
N SER A 380 -24.54 9.41 47.52
CA SER A 380 -24.84 9.30 48.96
C SER A 380 -23.81 10.03 49.81
N ALA A 381 -24.30 11.16 50.32
CA ALA A 381 -24.23 11.67 51.69
C ALA A 381 -22.92 11.61 52.50
N SER A 382 -22.52 12.80 52.83
CA SER A 382 -21.71 13.34 53.95
C SER A 382 -22.06 12.80 55.33
N PRO A 383 -21.55 13.38 56.45
CA PRO A 383 -20.25 13.99 56.78
C PRO A 383 -19.73 13.56 58.18
N THR A 384 -18.55 13.91 58.58
CA THR A 384 -18.21 14.57 59.89
C THR A 384 -16.69 14.59 60.10
N GLY A 385 -16.13 15.75 60.34
CA GLY A 385 -14.80 15.92 60.89
C GLY A 385 -14.83 15.84 62.42
N PRO A 386 -13.88 16.33 63.22
CA PRO A 386 -12.64 17.02 62.93
C PRO A 386 -11.39 16.48 63.66
N THR A 387 -10.25 17.03 63.35
CA THR A 387 -8.94 17.02 64.09
C THR A 387 -8.98 17.32 65.56
N PRO A 388 -7.94 16.90 66.37
CA PRO A 388 -6.73 17.70 66.46
C PRO A 388 -5.40 16.93 66.68
N GLY A 389 -4.27 17.57 66.36
CA GLY A 389 -2.95 17.26 66.92
C GLY A 389 -2.77 17.80 68.38
N PRO A 390 -1.59 17.85 68.96
CA PRO A 390 -0.22 17.93 68.44
C PRO A 390 0.81 17.07 69.17
N SER A 391 2.09 17.21 68.75
CA SER A 391 3.36 16.80 69.36
C SER A 391 3.50 17.14 70.86
N PRO A 392 4.58 16.78 71.62
CA PRO A 392 5.96 16.67 71.16
C PRO A 392 6.88 15.68 71.92
N GLU A 393 8.18 15.67 71.58
CA GLU A 393 9.40 15.41 72.37
C GLU A 393 9.61 13.98 72.97
N GLY A 394 10.78 13.47 72.71
CA GLY A 394 11.97 13.56 73.43
C GLY A 394 12.91 12.37 73.24
N GLU A 395 14.12 12.71 72.94
CA GLU A 395 15.40 12.13 73.41
C GLU A 395 15.57 10.60 73.63
N GLY A 396 16.63 10.14 72.95
CA GLY A 396 17.31 8.87 73.22
C GLY A 396 18.25 8.52 72.09
#